data_24acbd0b82eafaa894e406c2639d9771
#
_entry.id   24acbd0b82eafaa894e406c2639d9771
#
_cell.length_a   1.000
_cell.length_b   1.000
_cell.length_c   1.000
_cell.angle_alpha   90.00
_cell.angle_beta   90.00
_cell.angle_gamma   90.00
#
_symmetry.space_group_name_H-M   'P 1'
#
loop_
_entity.id
_entity.type
_entity.pdbx_description
1 polymer ?
#
loop_
_entity_poly.entity_id
_entity_poly.type
_entity_poly.pdbx_seq_one_letter_code
_entity_poly.pdbx_strand_id
1 'polypeptide(L)'
;MKIIKHSFDGVIVGAGGAGLRAAIEAAPHMKLAVITKLYPTRSHTGAAQGGMSAALANVEEDNWNWHAFDTVKGSDYLADQPAVDILCKEAIDSVVELEHWGLPFSSCLLYTSDSADERSSVDLGGRRIIK
;
A
#
# COMPACT_ATOMS: atom_id res chain seq x y z
N MET A 1 -10.78 -39.46 13.40
CA MET A 1 -10.30 -38.15 13.04
C MET A 1 -10.02 -37.37 14.32
N LYS A 2 -8.80 -36.88 14.56
CA LYS A 2 -8.45 -36.13 15.78
C LYS A 2 -8.75 -34.67 15.54
N ILE A 3 -9.69 -34.10 16.27
CA ILE A 3 -10.03 -32.67 16.19
C ILE A 3 -9.12 -31.93 17.18
N ILE A 4 -8.37 -30.95 16.67
CA ILE A 4 -7.56 -30.04 17.48
C ILE A 4 -8.34 -28.72 17.59
N LYS A 5 -8.61 -28.31 18.83
CA LYS A 5 -9.30 -27.04 19.09
C LYS A 5 -8.29 -25.97 19.50
N HIS A 6 -8.41 -24.79 18.92
CA HIS A 6 -7.66 -23.60 19.29
C HIS A 6 -8.63 -22.51 19.72
N SER A 7 -8.23 -21.66 20.67
CA SER A 7 -9.01 -20.52 21.13
C SER A 7 -8.22 -19.24 20.98
N PHE A 8 -8.84 -18.24 20.37
CA PHE A 8 -8.29 -16.90 20.13
C PHE A 8 -9.37 -15.87 20.46
N ASP A 9 -8.95 -14.66 20.79
CA ASP A 9 -9.86 -13.54 21.09
C ASP A 9 -10.38 -12.91 19.80
N GLY A 10 -9.59 -12.97 18.71
CA GLY A 10 -9.96 -12.47 17.40
C GLY A 10 -9.41 -13.35 16.28
N VAL A 11 -10.06 -13.29 15.11
CA VAL A 11 -9.64 -13.99 13.91
C VAL A 11 -9.64 -13.01 12.73
N ILE A 12 -8.51 -12.90 12.04
CA ILE A 12 -8.36 -12.15 10.80
C ILE A 12 -8.35 -13.13 9.64
N VAL A 13 -9.21 -12.92 8.66
CA VAL A 13 -9.29 -13.75 7.46
C VAL A 13 -8.58 -13.03 6.30
N GLY A 14 -7.44 -13.56 5.94
CA GLY A 14 -6.56 -13.01 4.90
C GLY A 14 -5.26 -12.45 5.46
N ALA A 15 -4.13 -12.85 4.89
CA ALA A 15 -2.79 -12.39 5.25
C ALA A 15 -2.13 -11.58 4.12
N GLY A 16 -2.91 -10.74 3.44
CA GLY A 16 -2.41 -9.67 2.58
C GLY A 16 -2.04 -8.43 3.39
N GLY A 17 -1.68 -7.33 2.74
CA GLY A 17 -1.26 -6.10 3.41
C GLY A 17 -2.25 -5.60 4.46
N ALA A 18 -3.53 -5.51 4.11
CA ALA A 18 -4.58 -5.06 5.03
C ALA A 18 -4.73 -5.98 6.26
N GLY A 19 -4.74 -7.29 6.04
CA GLY A 19 -4.88 -8.25 7.15
C GLY A 19 -3.67 -8.26 8.07
N LEU A 20 -2.46 -8.16 7.53
CA LEU A 20 -1.24 -8.07 8.32
C LEU A 20 -1.15 -6.75 9.08
N ARG A 21 -1.55 -5.62 8.47
CA ARG A 21 -1.60 -4.32 9.15
C ARG A 21 -2.57 -4.35 10.33
N ALA A 22 -3.77 -4.91 10.13
CA ALA A 22 -4.74 -5.10 11.20
C ALA A 22 -4.21 -6.02 12.30
N ALA A 23 -3.47 -7.08 11.94
CA ALA A 23 -2.87 -7.98 12.92
C ALA A 23 -1.80 -7.29 13.77
N ILE A 24 -0.95 -6.45 13.16
CA ILE A 24 0.09 -5.69 13.87
C ILE A 24 -0.56 -4.74 14.87
N GLU A 25 -1.62 -4.05 14.49
CA GLU A 25 -2.34 -3.11 15.38
C GLU A 25 -3.02 -3.82 16.54
N ALA A 26 -3.66 -4.95 16.30
CA ALA A 26 -4.45 -5.65 17.30
C ALA A 26 -3.65 -6.59 18.21
N ALA A 27 -2.50 -7.09 17.76
CA ALA A 27 -1.70 -8.08 18.49
C ALA A 27 -1.25 -7.65 19.90
N PRO A 28 -0.94 -6.37 20.18
CA PRO A 28 -0.62 -5.92 21.54
C PRO A 28 -1.79 -6.04 22.52
N HIS A 29 -3.02 -6.11 22.02
CA HIS A 29 -4.23 -6.00 22.83
C HIS A 29 -4.97 -7.33 22.99
N MET A 30 -4.73 -8.32 22.10
CA MET A 30 -5.48 -9.56 22.09
C MET A 30 -4.72 -10.70 21.44
N LYS A 31 -5.10 -11.93 21.78
CA LYS A 31 -4.58 -13.14 21.13
C LYS A 31 -5.28 -13.35 19.79
N LEU A 32 -4.53 -13.22 18.70
CA LEU A 32 -5.06 -13.29 17.34
C LEU A 32 -4.70 -14.58 16.63
N ALA A 33 -5.59 -15.01 15.73
CA ALA A 33 -5.28 -15.94 14.66
C ALA A 33 -5.44 -15.23 13.30
N VAL A 34 -4.48 -15.42 12.42
CA VAL A 34 -4.60 -15.02 11.02
C VAL A 34 -4.78 -16.27 10.18
N ILE A 35 -5.92 -16.37 9.50
CA ILE A 35 -6.24 -17.48 8.62
C ILE A 35 -6.05 -17.04 7.18
N THR A 36 -5.26 -17.78 6.43
CA THR A 36 -4.97 -17.45 5.03
C THR A 36 -4.99 -18.68 4.15
N LYS A 37 -5.41 -18.51 2.91
CA LYS A 37 -5.40 -19.58 1.90
C LYS A 37 -3.99 -19.82 1.36
N LEU A 38 -3.20 -18.74 1.21
CA LEU A 38 -1.85 -18.78 0.68
C LEU A 38 -0.87 -18.26 1.73
N TYR A 39 0.39 -18.61 1.57
CA TYR A 39 1.44 -18.03 2.39
C TYR A 39 1.47 -16.50 2.23
N PRO A 40 1.69 -15.72 3.30
CA PRO A 40 1.59 -14.24 3.24
C PRO A 40 2.40 -13.59 2.13
N THR A 41 3.62 -14.07 1.87
CA THR A 41 4.49 -13.58 0.79
C THR A 41 3.98 -13.89 -0.62
N ARG A 42 2.94 -14.71 -0.75
CA ARG A 42 2.25 -15.02 -2.02
C ARG A 42 0.89 -14.32 -2.12
N SER A 43 0.59 -13.40 -1.23
CA SER A 43 -0.57 -12.53 -1.34
C SER A 43 -0.41 -11.56 -2.54
N HIS A 44 -1.51 -10.96 -2.98
CA HIS A 44 -1.45 -9.92 -4.01
C HIS A 44 -0.51 -8.77 -3.62
N THR A 45 -0.54 -8.35 -2.36
CA THR A 45 0.38 -7.33 -1.84
C THR A 45 1.84 -7.76 -1.96
N GLY A 46 2.15 -9.01 -1.57
CA GLY A 46 3.53 -9.53 -1.67
C GLY A 46 3.99 -9.83 -3.10
N ALA A 47 3.05 -10.06 -4.02
CA ALA A 47 3.33 -10.33 -5.43
C ALA A 47 3.30 -9.06 -6.30
N ALA A 48 2.88 -7.92 -5.75
CA ALA A 48 2.82 -6.66 -6.47
C ALA A 48 4.23 -6.20 -6.88
N GLN A 49 4.37 -5.75 -8.13
CA GLN A 49 5.61 -5.22 -8.68
C GLN A 49 5.55 -3.71 -8.93
N GLY A 50 4.37 -3.13 -8.76
CA GLY A 50 4.18 -1.67 -8.78
C GLY A 50 4.71 -1.00 -7.53
N GLY A 51 4.91 0.31 -7.59
CA GLY A 51 5.25 1.12 -6.44
C GLY A 51 4.02 1.55 -5.65
N MET A 52 4.24 2.39 -4.67
CA MET A 52 3.21 3.12 -3.95
C MET A 52 3.19 4.58 -4.41
N SER A 53 2.01 5.12 -4.64
CA SER A 53 1.83 6.54 -4.95
C SER A 53 1.46 7.30 -3.69
N ALA A 54 2.19 8.37 -3.40
CA ALA A 54 1.89 9.30 -2.32
C ALA A 54 2.35 10.70 -2.69
N ALA A 55 1.60 11.71 -2.27
CA ALA A 55 1.92 13.11 -2.52
C ALA A 55 2.92 13.62 -1.46
N LEU A 56 4.19 13.22 -1.58
CA LEU A 56 5.23 13.51 -0.59
C LEU A 56 5.80 14.93 -0.70
N ALA A 57 5.59 15.62 -1.81
CA ALA A 57 6.12 16.95 -2.09
C ALA A 57 7.65 17.10 -1.84
N ASN A 58 8.40 16.01 -1.97
CA ASN A 58 9.84 15.96 -1.64
C ASN A 58 10.75 16.44 -2.77
N VAL A 59 10.22 16.65 -3.94
CA VAL A 59 10.98 17.10 -5.13
C VAL A 59 10.32 18.29 -5.80
N GLU A 60 9.02 18.22 -5.99
CA GLU A 60 8.17 19.25 -6.58
C GLU A 60 6.99 19.48 -5.66
N GLU A 61 6.32 20.62 -5.82
CA GLU A 61 5.08 20.87 -5.10
C GLU A 61 4.05 19.79 -5.46
N ASP A 62 3.52 19.13 -4.46
CA ASP A 62 2.51 18.10 -4.63
C ASP A 62 1.47 18.18 -3.50
N ASN A 63 0.29 17.62 -3.75
CA ASN A 63 -0.83 17.74 -2.83
C ASN A 63 -1.72 16.49 -2.93
N TRP A 64 -2.17 16.00 -1.80
CA TRP A 64 -3.05 14.83 -1.76
C TRP A 64 -4.36 15.03 -2.55
N ASN A 65 -4.86 16.26 -2.69
CA ASN A 65 -6.04 16.54 -3.52
C ASN A 65 -5.77 16.27 -5.01
N TRP A 66 -4.58 16.60 -5.49
CA TRP A 66 -4.19 16.28 -6.87
C TRP A 66 -4.08 14.77 -7.07
N HIS A 67 -3.50 14.07 -6.10
CA HIS A 67 -3.45 12.62 -6.09
C HIS A 67 -4.87 12.02 -6.10
N ALA A 68 -5.80 12.53 -5.29
CA ALA A 68 -7.20 12.10 -5.25
C ALA A 68 -7.90 12.37 -6.60
N PHE A 69 -7.73 13.57 -7.17
CA PHE A 69 -8.30 13.90 -8.48
C PHE A 69 -7.86 12.92 -9.57
N ASP A 70 -6.56 12.63 -9.65
CA ASP A 70 -6.06 11.73 -10.68
C ASP A 70 -6.46 10.27 -10.43
N THR A 71 -6.61 9.87 -9.17
CA THR A 71 -7.11 8.54 -8.81
C THR A 71 -8.56 8.38 -9.24
N VAL A 72 -9.40 9.37 -8.98
CA VAL A 72 -10.81 9.38 -9.44
C VAL A 72 -10.89 9.39 -10.97
N LYS A 73 -10.08 10.25 -11.63
CA LYS A 73 -10.02 10.31 -13.08
C LYS A 73 -9.50 9.00 -13.69
N GLY A 74 -8.45 8.41 -13.12
CA GLY A 74 -7.86 7.15 -13.58
C GLY A 74 -8.78 5.93 -13.40
N SER A 75 -9.77 6.05 -12.53
CA SER A 75 -10.83 5.03 -12.34
C SER A 75 -12.08 5.29 -13.19
N ASP A 76 -12.00 6.11 -14.23
CA ASP A 76 -13.12 6.52 -15.06
C ASP A 76 -14.30 7.12 -14.26
N TYR A 77 -13.99 7.80 -13.14
CA TYR A 77 -14.95 8.38 -12.19
C TYR A 77 -15.88 7.36 -11.51
N LEU A 78 -15.52 6.09 -11.51
CA LEU A 78 -16.30 5.00 -10.88
C LEU A 78 -15.84 4.69 -9.45
N ALA A 79 -14.75 5.30 -8.98
CA ALA A 79 -14.25 5.07 -7.63
C ALA A 79 -15.18 5.62 -6.55
N ASP A 80 -15.18 4.97 -5.40
CA ASP A 80 -15.76 5.50 -4.17
C ASP A 80 -14.90 6.68 -3.68
N GLN A 81 -15.38 7.91 -3.94
CA GLN A 81 -14.61 9.13 -3.67
C GLN A 81 -14.22 9.29 -2.20
N PRO A 82 -15.09 9.03 -1.21
CA PRO A 82 -14.69 9.03 0.20
C PRO A 82 -13.53 8.08 0.52
N ALA A 83 -13.54 6.89 -0.07
CA ALA A 83 -12.44 5.93 0.10
C ALA A 83 -11.14 6.42 -0.57
N VAL A 84 -11.24 7.07 -1.74
CA VAL A 84 -10.08 7.68 -2.42
C VAL A 84 -9.49 8.81 -1.58
N ASP A 85 -10.31 9.65 -0.99
CA ASP A 85 -9.85 10.74 -0.12
C ASP A 85 -9.05 10.21 1.06
N ILE A 86 -9.56 9.19 1.75
CA ILE A 86 -8.86 8.52 2.85
C ILE A 86 -7.55 7.95 2.35
N LEU A 87 -7.57 7.18 1.26
CA LEU A 87 -6.39 6.57 0.67
C LEU A 87 -5.29 7.60 0.39
N CYS A 88 -5.64 8.68 -0.31
CA CYS A 88 -4.66 9.67 -0.74
C CYS A 88 -4.11 10.53 0.41
N LYS A 89 -4.93 10.80 1.42
CA LYS A 89 -4.47 11.50 2.64
C LYS A 89 -3.53 10.64 3.47
N GLU A 90 -3.92 9.40 3.72
CA GLU A 90 -3.17 8.50 4.60
C GLU A 90 -1.97 7.84 3.91
N ALA A 91 -1.88 7.91 2.57
CA ALA A 91 -0.76 7.36 1.82
C ALA A 91 0.59 7.96 2.25
N ILE A 92 0.61 9.25 2.59
CA ILE A 92 1.83 9.95 3.01
C ILE A 92 2.38 9.32 4.29
N ASP A 93 1.56 9.23 5.33
CA ASP A 93 1.96 8.67 6.61
C ASP A 93 2.25 7.18 6.49
N SER A 94 1.49 6.45 5.66
CA SER A 94 1.69 5.03 5.43
C SER A 94 3.03 4.72 4.77
N VAL A 95 3.49 5.53 3.83
CA VAL A 95 4.81 5.37 3.19
C VAL A 95 5.92 5.57 4.22
N VAL A 96 5.83 6.62 5.04
CA VAL A 96 6.81 6.90 6.10
C VAL A 96 6.83 5.78 7.14
N GLU A 97 5.67 5.27 7.54
CA GLU A 97 5.56 4.14 8.48
C GLU A 97 6.24 2.88 7.92
N LEU A 98 5.99 2.55 6.64
CA LEU A 98 6.59 1.40 5.99
C LEU A 98 8.11 1.53 5.85
N GLU A 99 8.61 2.73 5.57
CA GLU A 99 10.06 3.01 5.56
C GLU A 99 10.68 2.78 6.94
N HIS A 100 10.04 3.27 8.00
CA HIS A 100 10.47 3.04 9.37
C HIS A 100 10.44 1.55 9.77
N TRP A 101 9.58 0.75 9.17
CA TRP A 101 9.56 -0.71 9.34
C TRP A 101 10.65 -1.42 8.53
N GLY A 102 11.41 -0.68 7.74
CA GLY A 102 12.53 -1.21 6.96
C GLY A 102 12.17 -1.65 5.55
N LEU A 103 11.04 -1.17 4.99
CA LEU A 103 10.75 -1.38 3.59
C LEU A 103 11.75 -0.56 2.74
N PRO A 104 12.60 -1.20 1.94
CA PRO A 104 13.60 -0.50 1.15
C PRO A 104 12.96 0.12 -0.09
N PHE A 105 12.45 1.34 0.05
CA PHE A 105 12.01 2.11 -1.12
C PHE A 105 13.20 2.52 -1.97
N SER A 106 13.08 2.37 -3.27
CA SER A 106 14.03 2.95 -4.22
C SER A 106 13.79 4.47 -4.28
N SER A 107 14.48 5.22 -3.45
CA SER A 107 14.52 6.68 -3.56
C SER A 107 15.29 7.05 -4.82
N CYS A 108 14.60 7.30 -5.92
CA CYS A 108 15.25 7.82 -7.12
C CYS A 108 15.55 9.31 -6.92
N LEU A 109 16.60 9.59 -6.15
CA LEU A 109 17.07 10.95 -5.85
C LEU A 109 18.07 11.43 -6.88
N LEU A 110 18.18 11.02 -8.06
CA LEU A 110 19.13 11.58 -9.03
C LEU A 110 19.59 10.59 -10.12
N TYR A 111 18.72 9.85 -10.75
CA TYR A 111 19.15 9.32 -12.04
C TYR A 111 17.97 9.21 -12.99
N THR A 112 17.81 10.23 -13.78
CA THR A 112 17.14 10.17 -15.08
C THR A 112 18.07 9.48 -16.06
N SER A 113 18.40 8.23 -15.83
CA SER A 113 19.00 7.43 -16.86
C SER A 113 18.15 6.19 -17.05
N ASP A 114 17.59 6.14 -18.22
CA ASP A 114 16.91 5.00 -18.81
C ASP A 114 15.49 4.70 -18.36
N SER A 115 14.64 5.68 -18.50
CA SER A 115 13.19 5.48 -18.62
C SER A 115 12.77 4.96 -20.02
N ALA A 116 13.71 4.47 -20.82
CA ALA A 116 13.41 3.95 -22.15
C ALA A 116 12.72 2.59 -22.13
N ASP A 117 12.78 1.84 -21.03
CA ASP A 117 12.18 0.52 -20.91
C ASP A 117 10.86 0.49 -20.12
N GLU A 118 10.42 1.59 -19.53
CA GLU A 118 9.13 1.66 -18.85
C GLU A 118 8.05 2.31 -19.72
N ARG A 119 7.62 1.59 -20.74
CA ARG A 119 6.54 2.01 -21.65
C ARG A 119 5.13 1.86 -21.07
N SER A 120 4.90 2.00 -19.78
CA SER A 120 3.56 1.92 -19.24
C SER A 120 3.29 2.73 -17.98
N SER A 121 4.16 3.63 -17.59
CA SER A 121 3.78 4.65 -16.63
C SER A 121 3.24 5.85 -17.39
N VAL A 122 1.96 6.04 -17.34
CA VAL A 122 1.34 7.28 -17.81
C VAL A 122 1.86 8.39 -16.92
N ASP A 123 2.77 9.20 -17.46
CA ASP A 123 3.22 10.43 -16.84
C ASP A 123 2.05 11.43 -16.86
N LEU A 124 1.28 11.46 -15.81
CA LEU A 124 0.24 12.43 -15.56
C LEU A 124 0.68 13.32 -14.40
N GLY A 125 1.64 14.21 -14.69
CA GLY A 125 1.96 15.33 -13.84
C GLY A 125 2.58 15.03 -12.49
N GLY A 126 3.90 14.99 -12.42
CA GLY A 126 4.69 15.33 -11.22
C GLY A 126 4.66 14.36 -10.04
N ARG A 127 3.96 13.24 -10.11
CA ARG A 127 3.90 12.29 -9.01
C ARG A 127 4.92 11.19 -9.15
N ARG A 128 5.72 11.01 -8.12
CA ARG A 128 6.70 9.92 -8.09
C ARG A 128 6.08 8.64 -7.55
N ILE A 129 6.27 7.58 -8.31
CA ILE A 129 6.04 6.22 -7.83
C ILE A 129 7.30 5.83 -7.07
N ILE A 130 7.15 5.50 -5.78
CA ILE A 130 8.20 4.93 -4.97
C ILE A 130 8.13 3.42 -5.16
N LYS A 131 9.14 2.84 -5.77
CA LYS A 131 9.26 1.38 -5.97
C LYS A 131 10.09 0.77 -4.86
#